data_796b825253b17a88f38f94786d250887
#
_entry.id   796b825253b17a88f38f94786d250887
#
_cell.length_a   1.000
_cell.length_b   1.000
_cell.length_c   1.000
_cell.angle_alpha   90.00
_cell.angle_beta   90.00
_cell.angle_gamma   90.00
#
_symmetry.space_group_name_H-M   'P 1'
#
loop_
_entity.id
_entity.type
_entity.pdbx_description
1 polymer ?
#
loop_
_entity_poly.entity_id
_entity_poly.type
_entity_poly.pdbx_seq_one_letter_code
_entity_poly.pdbx_strand_id
1 'polypeptide(L)'
;MKNRTGDRPARPPARPARRERGSASVFAVCIVAVLMLLAGLCIDGGRVLNARTTLTDVCEQAARAGAQEVLTEGLRGSFDVVLDPGAARTAARAYLASTTDMDLGGVSVTTSGNTVTVTAHEQVPTLMLSMLGMRSVTVTVSGTAEAESGVAAGGV
;
A
#
# COMPACT_ATOMS: atom_id res chain seq x y z
N MET A 1 60.50 -58.92 -52.79
CA MET A 1 59.29 -58.17 -52.75
C MET A 1 58.83 -58.07 -51.29
N LYS A 2 58.98 -56.89 -50.68
CA LYS A 2 58.74 -56.67 -49.24
C LYS A 2 57.51 -55.76 -49.06
N ASN A 3 56.35 -56.37 -48.71
CA ASN A 3 55.12 -55.70 -48.42
C ASN A 3 55.23 -54.85 -47.15
N ARG A 4 55.25 -53.56 -47.26
CA ARG A 4 55.07 -52.65 -46.12
C ARG A 4 53.60 -52.46 -45.87
N THR A 5 53.04 -53.17 -44.90
CA THR A 5 51.71 -52.90 -44.35
C THR A 5 51.78 -51.61 -43.54
N GLY A 6 51.12 -50.54 -44.00
CA GLY A 6 51.10 -49.25 -43.34
C GLY A 6 50.25 -49.35 -42.04
N ASP A 7 50.88 -49.13 -40.95
CA ASP A 7 50.30 -49.00 -39.64
C ASP A 7 49.56 -47.64 -39.59
N ARG A 8 48.22 -47.68 -39.62
CA ARG A 8 47.39 -46.48 -39.43
C ARG A 8 47.25 -46.22 -37.91
N PRO A 9 47.63 -45.03 -37.42
CA PRO A 9 47.46 -44.72 -36.02
C PRO A 9 45.97 -44.75 -35.65
N ALA A 10 45.65 -45.49 -34.60
CA ALA A 10 44.30 -45.60 -34.05
C ALA A 10 43.79 -44.21 -33.58
N ARG A 11 42.66 -43.84 -34.15
CA ARG A 11 41.96 -42.58 -33.79
C ARG A 11 41.50 -42.68 -32.34
N PRO A 12 41.87 -41.73 -31.46
CA PRO A 12 41.43 -41.79 -30.07
C PRO A 12 39.90 -41.75 -29.97
N PRO A 13 39.28 -42.48 -29.04
CA PRO A 13 37.83 -42.48 -28.89
C PRO A 13 37.33 -41.09 -28.56
N ALA A 14 36.34 -40.65 -29.34
CA ALA A 14 35.67 -39.39 -29.09
C ALA A 14 35.05 -39.39 -27.67
N ARG A 15 35.52 -38.49 -26.80
CA ARG A 15 34.95 -38.29 -25.46
C ARG A 15 33.48 -38.00 -25.62
N PRO A 16 32.57 -38.71 -24.93
CA PRO A 16 31.15 -38.39 -24.98
C PRO A 16 30.96 -36.98 -24.46
N ALA A 17 30.39 -36.11 -25.29
CA ALA A 17 29.97 -34.76 -24.88
C ALA A 17 29.03 -34.93 -23.70
N ARG A 18 29.51 -34.58 -22.51
CA ARG A 18 28.78 -34.63 -21.26
C ARG A 18 27.52 -33.76 -21.45
N ARG A 19 26.36 -34.38 -21.38
CA ARG A 19 25.07 -33.75 -21.55
C ARG A 19 24.86 -32.69 -20.43
N GLU A 20 25.20 -31.47 -20.69
CA GLU A 20 24.88 -30.30 -19.83
C GLU A 20 23.40 -29.84 -19.95
N ARG A 21 22.56 -30.69 -20.59
CA ARG A 21 21.15 -30.38 -20.83
C ARG A 21 20.28 -30.30 -19.57
N GLY A 22 20.70 -30.91 -18.45
CA GLY A 22 19.98 -30.91 -17.18
C GLY A 22 20.13 -29.58 -16.41
N SER A 23 21.27 -28.92 -16.51
CA SER A 23 21.56 -27.67 -15.78
C SER A 23 20.78 -26.48 -16.32
N ALA A 24 20.64 -26.35 -17.64
CA ALA A 24 19.94 -25.24 -18.28
C ALA A 24 18.42 -25.25 -17.97
N SER A 25 17.80 -26.44 -17.95
CA SER A 25 16.35 -26.54 -17.64
C SER A 25 16.04 -26.22 -16.17
N VAL A 26 16.88 -26.65 -15.24
CA VAL A 26 16.75 -26.30 -13.81
C VAL A 26 16.91 -24.79 -13.62
N PHE A 27 17.91 -24.20 -14.27
CA PHE A 27 18.13 -22.75 -14.23
C PHE A 27 16.93 -21.97 -14.79
N ALA A 28 16.37 -22.40 -15.94
CA ALA A 28 15.19 -21.78 -16.52
C ALA A 28 13.97 -21.85 -15.59
N VAL A 29 13.74 -23.00 -14.95
CA VAL A 29 12.64 -23.16 -13.98
C VAL A 29 12.84 -22.24 -12.76
N CYS A 30 14.07 -22.14 -12.24
CA CYS A 30 14.36 -21.23 -11.12
C CYS A 30 14.14 -19.77 -11.50
N ILE A 31 14.55 -19.34 -12.69
CA ILE A 31 14.28 -17.96 -13.17
C ILE A 31 12.78 -17.69 -13.26
N VAL A 32 12.02 -18.60 -13.87
CA VAL A 32 10.55 -18.44 -13.98
C VAL A 32 9.91 -18.35 -12.60
N ALA A 33 10.32 -19.17 -11.65
CA ALA A 33 9.82 -19.12 -10.28
C ALA A 33 10.12 -17.78 -9.60
N VAL A 34 11.34 -17.26 -9.74
CA VAL A 34 11.72 -15.93 -9.22
C VAL A 34 10.91 -14.82 -9.87
N LEU A 35 10.73 -14.87 -11.20
CA LEU A 35 9.92 -13.86 -11.90
C LEU A 35 8.44 -13.89 -11.47
N MET A 36 7.87 -15.07 -11.24
CA MET A 36 6.52 -15.22 -10.70
C MET A 36 6.39 -14.66 -9.28
N LEU A 37 7.37 -14.89 -8.41
CA LEU A 37 7.40 -14.31 -7.07
C LEU A 37 7.47 -12.78 -7.12
N LEU A 38 8.33 -12.23 -7.97
CA LEU A 38 8.45 -10.78 -8.14
C LEU A 38 7.15 -10.16 -8.68
N ALA A 39 6.54 -10.78 -9.69
CA ALA A 39 5.26 -10.32 -10.22
C ALA A 39 4.16 -10.35 -9.15
N GLY A 40 4.10 -11.41 -8.35
CA GLY A 40 3.17 -11.53 -7.23
C GLY A 40 3.38 -10.46 -6.16
N LEU A 41 4.64 -10.16 -5.82
CA LEU A 41 4.97 -9.08 -4.89
C LEU A 41 4.56 -7.70 -5.42
N CYS A 42 4.69 -7.45 -6.73
CA CYS A 42 4.21 -6.22 -7.36
C CYS A 42 2.68 -6.08 -7.26
N ILE A 43 1.94 -7.18 -7.42
CA ILE A 43 0.47 -7.18 -7.30
C ILE A 43 0.05 -6.89 -5.85
N ASP A 44 0.61 -7.60 -4.88
CA ASP A 44 0.27 -7.41 -3.47
C ASP A 44 0.69 -6.02 -2.99
N GLY A 45 1.89 -5.54 -3.38
CA GLY A 45 2.38 -4.19 -3.07
C GLY A 45 1.51 -3.10 -3.68
N GLY A 46 1.06 -3.26 -4.93
CA GLY A 46 0.14 -2.33 -5.58
C GLY A 46 -1.20 -2.23 -4.86
N ARG A 47 -1.75 -3.36 -4.37
CA ARG A 47 -2.99 -3.37 -3.57
C ARG A 47 -2.84 -2.63 -2.25
N VAL A 48 -1.74 -2.85 -1.54
CA VAL A 48 -1.44 -2.16 -0.27
C VAL A 48 -1.28 -0.66 -0.48
N LEU A 49 -0.59 -0.24 -1.54
CA LEU A 49 -0.42 1.18 -1.87
C LEU A 49 -1.76 1.84 -2.23
N ASN A 50 -2.57 1.17 -3.04
CA ASN A 50 -3.91 1.67 -3.40
C ASN A 50 -4.81 1.81 -2.16
N ALA A 51 -4.87 0.78 -1.31
CA ALA A 51 -5.63 0.84 -0.07
C ALA A 51 -5.15 1.99 0.83
N ARG A 52 -3.83 2.19 0.94
CA ARG A 52 -3.27 3.31 1.71
C ARG A 52 -3.72 4.67 1.18
N THR A 53 -3.66 4.88 -0.15
CA THR A 53 -4.08 6.15 -0.76
C THR A 53 -5.56 6.39 -0.53
N THR A 54 -6.41 5.41 -0.81
CA THR A 54 -7.86 5.52 -0.62
C THR A 54 -8.22 5.78 0.85
N LEU A 55 -7.58 5.07 1.78
CA LEU A 55 -7.82 5.25 3.21
C LEU A 55 -7.35 6.63 3.68
N THR A 56 -6.25 7.16 3.13
CA THR A 56 -5.78 8.52 3.42
C THR A 56 -6.79 9.55 2.98
N ASP A 57 -7.30 9.46 1.75
CA ASP A 57 -8.30 10.37 1.20
C ASP A 57 -9.58 10.38 2.03
N VAL A 58 -10.03 9.20 2.47
CA VAL A 58 -11.21 9.06 3.32
C VAL A 58 -11.00 9.68 4.70
N CYS A 59 -9.83 9.47 5.32
CA CYS A 59 -9.48 10.07 6.61
C CYS A 59 -9.39 11.59 6.54
N GLU A 60 -8.79 12.14 5.48
CA GLU A 60 -8.71 13.59 5.28
C GLU A 60 -10.10 14.21 5.08
N GLN A 61 -10.97 13.59 4.29
CA GLN A 61 -12.32 14.08 4.07
C GLN A 61 -13.17 13.99 5.34
N ALA A 62 -13.03 12.91 6.12
CA ALA A 62 -13.68 12.80 7.42
C ALA A 62 -13.19 13.88 8.41
N ALA A 63 -11.89 14.16 8.42
CA ALA A 63 -11.33 15.25 9.23
C ALA A 63 -11.87 16.61 8.81
N ARG A 64 -12.00 16.87 7.50
CA ARG A 64 -12.61 18.09 6.97
C ARG A 64 -14.09 18.20 7.33
N ALA A 65 -14.84 17.11 7.25
CA ALA A 65 -16.23 17.09 7.69
C ALA A 65 -16.37 17.46 9.18
N GLY A 66 -15.47 16.93 10.02
CA GLY A 66 -15.42 17.32 11.44
C GLY A 66 -14.99 18.76 11.66
N ALA A 67 -14.03 19.28 10.90
CA ALA A 67 -13.53 20.65 11.03
C ALA A 67 -14.55 21.73 10.63
N GLN A 68 -15.65 21.37 9.95
CA GLN A 68 -16.73 22.28 9.61
C GLN A 68 -17.69 22.53 10.79
N GLU A 69 -17.63 21.72 11.83
CA GLU A 69 -18.48 21.83 13.01
C GLU A 69 -17.95 22.89 13.99
N VAL A 70 -18.25 24.14 13.69
CA VAL A 70 -17.84 25.31 14.49
C VAL A 70 -18.96 25.85 15.34
N LEU A 71 -18.62 26.33 16.53
CA LEU A 71 -19.56 27.01 17.42
C LEU A 71 -19.98 28.36 16.82
N THR A 72 -21.24 28.46 16.45
CA THR A 72 -21.79 29.70 15.85
C THR A 72 -21.94 30.86 16.84
N GLU A 73 -21.88 30.61 18.14
CA GLU A 73 -21.99 31.63 19.19
C GLU A 73 -20.77 32.57 19.21
N GLY A 74 -19.58 32.12 18.84
CA GLY A 74 -18.35 32.93 18.75
C GLY A 74 -18.33 33.90 17.56
N LEU A 75 -19.08 33.61 16.50
CA LEU A 75 -19.07 34.41 15.26
C LEU A 75 -19.74 35.79 15.37
N ARG A 76 -20.46 36.09 16.46
CA ARG A 76 -21.17 37.36 16.64
C ARG A 76 -20.37 38.47 17.32
N GLY A 77 -19.19 38.14 17.87
CA GLY A 77 -18.41 39.11 18.66
C GLY A 77 -16.89 39.13 18.44
N SER A 78 -16.34 38.05 17.98
CA SER A 78 -14.93 37.92 17.61
C SER A 78 -14.83 37.04 16.36
N PHE A 79 -13.88 37.34 15.45
CA PHE A 79 -13.59 36.48 14.28
C PHE A 79 -12.89 35.19 14.67
N ASP A 80 -13.05 34.78 15.91
CA ASP A 80 -12.38 33.60 16.43
C ASP A 80 -13.26 32.36 16.20
N VAL A 81 -12.81 31.49 15.30
CA VAL A 81 -13.49 30.23 14.99
C VAL A 81 -13.13 29.22 16.06
N VAL A 82 -14.11 28.77 16.81
CA VAL A 82 -13.96 27.74 17.83
C VAL A 82 -14.65 26.47 17.37
N LEU A 83 -13.91 25.39 17.28
CA LEU A 83 -14.43 24.06 16.94
C LEU A 83 -15.30 23.52 18.07
N ASP A 84 -16.44 22.90 17.72
CA ASP A 84 -17.18 22.05 18.67
C ASP A 84 -16.57 20.62 18.66
N PRO A 85 -15.84 20.19 19.71
CA PRO A 85 -15.18 18.89 19.71
C PRO A 85 -16.15 17.71 19.69
N GLY A 86 -17.37 17.89 20.19
CA GLY A 86 -18.41 16.85 20.25
C GLY A 86 -19.06 16.65 18.87
N ALA A 87 -19.51 17.75 18.27
CA ALA A 87 -20.07 17.75 16.94
C ALA A 87 -19.05 17.28 15.90
N ALA A 88 -17.82 17.78 15.98
CA ALA A 88 -16.73 17.39 15.07
C ALA A 88 -16.45 15.88 15.05
N ARG A 89 -16.38 15.25 16.22
CA ARG A 89 -16.20 13.79 16.29
C ARG A 89 -17.39 13.03 15.73
N THR A 90 -18.60 13.55 15.94
CA THR A 90 -19.84 12.94 15.43
C THR A 90 -19.91 13.03 13.92
N ALA A 91 -19.63 14.22 13.35
CA ALA A 91 -19.62 14.45 11.91
C ALA A 91 -18.55 13.61 11.18
N ALA A 92 -17.32 13.57 11.72
CA ALA A 92 -16.26 12.76 11.16
C ALA A 92 -16.61 11.27 11.14
N ARG A 93 -17.19 10.74 12.22
CA ARG A 93 -17.64 9.33 12.27
C ARG A 93 -18.83 9.06 11.35
N ALA A 94 -19.78 9.98 11.27
CA ALA A 94 -20.92 9.86 10.36
C ALA A 94 -20.45 9.82 8.90
N TYR A 95 -19.49 10.67 8.54
CA TYR A 95 -18.87 10.64 7.21
C TYR A 95 -18.25 9.28 6.89
N LEU A 96 -17.41 8.75 7.80
CA LEU A 96 -16.80 7.43 7.62
C LEU A 96 -17.84 6.32 7.47
N ALA A 97 -18.89 6.34 8.28
CA ALA A 97 -19.96 5.34 8.23
C ALA A 97 -20.79 5.40 6.94
N SER A 98 -20.93 6.59 6.33
CA SER A 98 -21.72 6.77 5.10
C SER A 98 -20.95 6.53 3.81
N THR A 99 -19.62 6.62 3.85
CA THR A 99 -18.79 6.65 2.64
C THR A 99 -18.06 5.34 2.40
N THR A 100 -17.90 4.49 3.40
CA THR A 100 -16.99 3.34 3.34
C THR A 100 -17.72 2.00 3.46
N ASP A 101 -17.64 1.21 2.39
CA ASP A 101 -17.84 -0.25 2.43
C ASP A 101 -16.55 -0.98 2.91
N MET A 102 -15.54 -0.23 3.39
CA MET A 102 -14.28 -0.78 3.86
C MET A 102 -14.44 -1.36 5.27
N ASP A 103 -13.85 -2.54 5.49
CA ASP A 103 -13.77 -3.14 6.83
C ASP A 103 -12.67 -2.42 7.63
N LEU A 104 -13.05 -1.25 8.20
CA LEU A 104 -12.16 -0.47 9.05
C LEU A 104 -11.98 -1.21 10.39
N GLY A 105 -10.79 -1.74 10.61
CA GLY A 105 -10.43 -2.48 11.83
C GLY A 105 -10.44 -1.64 13.10
N GLY A 106 -10.49 -0.31 12.98
CA GLY A 106 -10.65 0.66 14.07
C GLY A 106 -10.49 2.09 13.59
N VAL A 107 -11.28 2.96 14.16
CA VAL A 107 -11.29 4.40 13.87
C VAL A 107 -11.11 5.18 15.17
N SER A 108 -10.16 6.10 15.18
CA SER A 108 -9.93 7.07 16.25
C SER A 108 -10.11 8.48 15.71
N VAL A 109 -10.96 9.29 16.35
CA VAL A 109 -11.14 10.71 16.06
C VAL A 109 -10.74 11.51 17.27
N THR A 110 -9.71 12.34 17.13
CA THR A 110 -9.20 13.23 18.17
C THR A 110 -9.32 14.68 17.74
N THR A 111 -9.56 15.55 18.71
CA THR A 111 -9.68 17.01 18.48
C THR A 111 -8.69 17.71 19.42
N SER A 112 -7.93 18.67 18.90
CA SER A 112 -7.00 19.49 19.67
C SER A 112 -7.03 20.93 19.17
N GLY A 113 -7.54 21.85 20.01
CA GLY A 113 -7.83 23.21 19.54
C GLY A 113 -8.82 23.17 18.37
N ASN A 114 -8.46 23.79 17.26
CA ASN A 114 -9.25 23.82 16.02
C ASN A 114 -8.91 22.68 15.03
N THR A 115 -8.04 21.76 15.44
CA THR A 115 -7.59 20.65 14.58
C THR A 115 -8.37 19.38 14.88
N VAL A 116 -8.86 18.72 13.83
CA VAL A 116 -9.46 17.38 13.87
C VAL A 116 -8.48 16.40 13.23
N THR A 117 -8.16 15.33 13.95
CA THR A 117 -7.33 14.23 13.43
C THR A 117 -8.15 12.94 13.44
N VAL A 118 -8.23 12.32 12.27
CA VAL A 118 -8.87 11.02 12.07
C VAL A 118 -7.80 10.00 11.76
N THR A 119 -7.73 8.92 12.54
CA THR A 119 -6.83 7.80 12.30
C THR A 119 -7.67 6.55 12.07
N ALA A 120 -7.37 5.82 11.00
CA ALA A 120 -8.03 4.57 10.69
C ALA A 120 -7.00 3.51 10.27
N HIS A 121 -7.37 2.24 10.40
CA HIS A 121 -6.59 1.13 9.90
C HIS A 121 -7.49 0.13 9.16
N GLU A 122 -6.93 -0.48 8.13
CA GLU A 122 -7.57 -1.47 7.27
C GLU A 122 -6.66 -2.69 7.12
N GLN A 123 -7.26 -3.87 7.05
CA GLN A 123 -6.54 -5.11 6.73
C GLN A 123 -6.68 -5.44 5.26
N VAL A 124 -5.59 -5.28 4.52
CA VAL A 124 -5.53 -5.58 3.09
C VAL A 124 -5.16 -7.04 2.89
N PRO A 125 -6.03 -7.87 2.30
CA PRO A 125 -5.72 -9.27 2.03
C PRO A 125 -4.66 -9.37 0.94
N THR A 126 -3.68 -10.25 1.15
CA THR A 126 -2.61 -10.55 0.20
C THR A 126 -2.90 -11.82 -0.57
N LEU A 127 -2.49 -11.90 -1.83
CA LEU A 127 -2.65 -13.08 -2.69
C LEU A 127 -1.38 -13.95 -2.68
N MET A 128 -0.25 -13.39 -3.10
CA MET A 128 0.99 -14.14 -3.23
C MET A 128 1.73 -14.29 -1.88
N LEU A 129 1.72 -13.24 -1.07
CA LEU A 129 2.28 -13.32 0.28
C LEU A 129 1.52 -14.28 1.20
N SER A 130 0.25 -14.57 0.90
CA SER A 130 -0.54 -15.57 1.64
C SER A 130 0.03 -17.00 1.50
N MET A 131 0.65 -17.32 0.36
CA MET A 131 1.36 -18.59 0.14
C MET A 131 2.61 -18.72 1.04
N LEU A 132 3.19 -17.60 1.45
CA LEU A 132 4.31 -17.52 2.40
C LEU A 132 3.85 -17.39 3.85
N GLY A 133 2.54 -17.50 4.12
CA GLY A 133 1.95 -17.44 5.45
C GLY A 133 1.48 -16.05 5.88
N MET A 134 1.70 -14.99 5.09
CA MET A 134 1.25 -13.62 5.36
C MET A 134 -0.08 -13.35 4.67
N ARG A 135 -1.18 -13.55 5.38
CA ARG A 135 -2.55 -13.49 4.80
C ARG A 135 -3.08 -12.08 4.60
N SER A 136 -2.62 -11.12 5.40
CA SER A 136 -3.04 -9.72 5.32
C SER A 136 -1.93 -8.79 5.79
N VAL A 137 -1.97 -7.55 5.32
CA VAL A 137 -1.12 -6.44 5.77
C VAL A 137 -2.03 -5.38 6.35
N THR A 138 -1.73 -4.91 7.57
CA THR A 138 -2.46 -3.80 8.19
C THR A 138 -1.88 -2.47 7.70
N VAL A 139 -2.72 -1.65 7.11
CA VAL A 139 -2.41 -0.28 6.71
C VAL A 139 -3.02 0.66 7.74
N THR A 140 -2.22 1.56 8.30
CA THR A 140 -2.69 2.61 9.22
C THR A 140 -2.36 3.96 8.63
N VAL A 141 -3.33 4.86 8.62
CA VAL A 141 -3.19 6.24 8.13
C VAL A 141 -3.87 7.22 9.06
N SER A 142 -3.49 8.50 8.95
CA SER A 142 -4.15 9.60 9.66
C SER A 142 -4.36 10.76 8.69
N GLY A 143 -5.56 11.36 8.73
CA GLY A 143 -5.90 12.61 8.07
C GLY A 143 -6.14 13.70 9.09
N THR A 144 -5.73 14.93 8.79
CA THR A 144 -5.93 16.10 9.66
C THR A 144 -6.58 17.23 8.89
N ALA A 145 -7.45 17.96 9.57
CA ALA A 145 -8.02 19.22 9.05
C ALA A 145 -8.14 20.23 10.18
N GLU A 146 -7.99 21.50 9.84
CA GLU A 146 -8.12 22.61 10.77
C GLU A 146 -9.33 23.47 10.40
N ALA A 147 -10.08 23.87 11.41
CA ALA A 147 -11.16 24.84 11.25
C ALA A 147 -10.56 26.24 11.14
N GLU A 148 -10.61 26.81 9.94
CA GLU A 148 -10.13 28.17 9.66
C GLU A 148 -11.28 29.13 9.41
N SER A 149 -11.12 30.38 9.86
CA SER A 149 -12.02 31.47 9.45
C SER A 149 -11.76 31.79 7.97
N GLY A 150 -12.76 31.64 7.11
CA GLY A 150 -12.68 31.93 5.68
C GLY A 150 -12.38 33.36 5.28
N VAL A 151 -12.05 34.24 6.25
CA VAL A 151 -11.57 35.60 6.02
C VAL A 151 -10.03 35.57 6.08
N ALA A 152 -9.39 35.10 5.01
CA ALA A 152 -8.04 35.52 4.75
C ALA A 152 -8.05 37.04 4.67
N ALA A 153 -7.45 37.73 5.65
CA ALA A 153 -7.23 39.16 5.57
C ALA A 153 -6.48 39.44 4.27
N GLY A 154 -7.22 39.89 3.27
CA GLY A 154 -6.65 40.42 2.04
C GLY A 154 -5.77 41.58 2.45
N GLY A 155 -4.47 41.34 2.60
CA GLY A 155 -3.49 42.37 2.77
C GLY A 155 -3.49 43.23 1.51
N VAL A 156 -3.92 44.47 1.67
CA VAL A 156 -3.70 45.54 0.73
C VAL A 156 -2.26 45.98 0.84
#